data_a28a69a79821035ab80660e1ac3a8c20
#
_entry.id   a28a69a79821035ab80660e1ac3a8c20
#
_cell.length_a   1.000
_cell.length_b   1.000
_cell.length_c   1.000
_cell.angle_alpha   90.00
_cell.angle_beta   90.00
_cell.angle_gamma   90.00
#
_symmetry.space_group_name_H-M   'P 1'
#
loop_
_entity.id
_entity.type
_entity.pdbx_description
1 polymer ?
#
loop_
_entity_poly.entity_id
_entity_poly.type
_entity_poly.pdbx_seq_one_letter_code
_entity_poly.pdbx_strand_id
1 'polypeptide(L)'
;MLITFDSLRADVVGGLGGEPRLTPNLDALLRGADWGGRAIAPSSLGAAAMASLFTGLRPWQHQALHDRQAHLSKALLTLPEALKAAGYATAGFSGETSYSKDFGYDQGFDQLEALEKGTAALERLKTLRGRQFVWIHIPEPAAPYLRRPNFEDRIDLAGLDLPPRVQPNELAPFLDPAVPLPPPLRQRFWAMYRLNVAFADDRLGHFLQALRDSGQWDRTLLVVTSTHGEELGEKHQILNGGNLGRQLLEVPLVVKLPAGASRRIAMPRAQRPATARIWATLVEAAGGEAAPAVAPSLFHGLSGASAAVLSELYLTNGTNQFSLLDGDDQLLRESRFAPPQPEYYRARLAEMGRGNAEVARALLSEPPEAIFGRLLAAFRSTLPFTGRGEPKLALERWGVGGGSVPVSDPRRTAELARLLTQRWNEFLPGETTPEAEAREWYTAELH
;
A
#
# COMPACT_ATOMS: atom_id res chain seq x y z
N MET A 1 -16.55 7.79 -1.15
CA MET A 1 -15.33 8.61 -1.32
C MET A 1 -14.16 7.88 -0.70
N LEU A 2 -13.01 7.87 -1.36
CA LEU A 2 -11.76 7.30 -0.88
C LEU A 2 -10.68 8.37 -0.92
N ILE A 3 -10.01 8.63 0.21
CA ILE A 3 -8.82 9.46 0.28
C ILE A 3 -7.64 8.58 0.69
N THR A 4 -6.57 8.63 -0.06
CA THR A 4 -5.35 7.88 0.21
C THR A 4 -4.16 8.82 0.34
N PHE A 5 -3.31 8.57 1.32
CA PHE A 5 -1.99 9.17 1.41
C PHE A 5 -0.94 8.25 0.82
N ASP A 6 0.19 8.82 0.46
CA ASP A 6 1.39 8.05 0.16
C ASP A 6 2.38 8.13 1.34
N SER A 7 2.85 7.00 1.81
CA SER A 7 3.85 6.89 2.89
C SER A 7 3.40 7.40 4.29
N LEU A 8 2.11 7.51 4.60
CA LEU A 8 1.66 7.95 5.92
C LEU A 8 1.67 6.79 6.93
N ARG A 9 2.60 6.82 7.87
CA ARG A 9 2.71 5.85 8.98
C ARG A 9 1.60 6.05 10.00
N ALA A 10 1.12 4.96 10.58
CA ALA A 10 0.11 5.03 11.64
C ALA A 10 0.66 5.60 12.95
N ASP A 11 1.94 5.39 13.26
CA ASP A 11 2.56 5.81 14.51
C ASP A 11 2.84 7.31 14.61
N VAL A 12 2.74 8.08 13.51
CA VAL A 12 2.83 9.55 13.55
C VAL A 12 1.47 10.24 13.70
N VAL A 13 0.37 9.49 13.58
CA VAL A 13 -0.99 10.02 13.70
C VAL A 13 -1.34 10.21 15.18
N GLY A 14 -1.67 11.43 15.58
CA GLY A 14 -1.93 11.79 16.98
C GLY A 14 -3.02 10.93 17.63
N GLY A 15 -4.15 10.74 16.95
CA GLY A 15 -5.25 9.90 17.43
C GLY A 15 -4.94 8.39 17.51
N LEU A 16 -3.78 7.96 17.02
CA LEU A 16 -3.25 6.60 17.11
C LEU A 16 -2.00 6.50 18.00
N GLY A 17 -1.73 7.52 18.83
CA GLY A 17 -0.62 7.54 19.77
C GLY A 17 0.64 8.24 19.26
N GLY A 18 0.57 8.89 18.10
CA GLY A 18 1.60 9.79 17.59
C GLY A 18 1.53 11.19 18.19
N GLU A 19 2.16 12.16 17.53
CA GLU A 19 2.21 13.54 18.00
C GLU A 19 0.92 14.31 17.66
N PRO A 20 0.12 14.76 18.66
CA PRO A 20 -1.22 15.31 18.40
C PRO A 20 -1.25 16.55 17.52
N ARG A 21 -0.14 17.32 17.44
CA ARG A 21 -0.07 18.55 16.64
C ARG A 21 0.14 18.30 15.14
N LEU A 22 0.52 17.08 14.75
CA LEU A 22 0.82 16.75 13.35
C LEU A 22 -0.45 16.53 12.53
N THR A 23 -1.46 15.86 13.09
CA THR A 23 -2.61 15.37 12.33
C THR A 23 -3.98 15.78 12.91
N PRO A 24 -4.20 17.07 13.25
CA PRO A 24 -5.43 17.51 13.92
C PRO A 24 -6.71 17.21 13.12
N ASN A 25 -6.67 17.26 11.78
CA ASN A 25 -7.82 16.99 10.93
C ASN A 25 -8.15 15.49 10.90
N LEU A 26 -7.13 14.64 10.72
CA LEU A 26 -7.28 13.18 10.76
C LEU A 26 -7.68 12.71 12.16
N ASP A 27 -7.15 13.31 13.22
CA ASP A 27 -7.51 13.02 14.60
C ASP A 27 -8.96 13.37 14.91
N ALA A 28 -9.44 14.51 14.38
CA ALA A 28 -10.83 14.89 14.49
C ALA A 28 -11.75 13.91 13.74
N LEU A 29 -11.33 13.46 12.55
CA LEU A 29 -12.06 12.46 11.78
C LEU A 29 -12.09 11.11 12.52
N LEU A 30 -10.98 10.65 13.08
CA LEU A 30 -10.87 9.42 13.88
C LEU A 30 -11.85 9.40 15.07
N ARG A 31 -11.97 10.53 15.77
CA ARG A 31 -12.92 10.64 16.91
C ARG A 31 -14.39 10.54 16.50
N GLY A 32 -14.74 11.05 15.32
CA GLY A 32 -16.11 11.09 14.81
C GLY A 32 -16.49 9.95 13.88
N ALA A 33 -15.57 9.03 13.57
CA ALA A 33 -15.80 7.96 12.61
C ALA A 33 -16.48 6.74 13.25
N ASP A 34 -17.19 5.98 12.42
CA ASP A 34 -17.81 4.70 12.82
C ASP A 34 -16.74 3.67 13.16
N TRP A 35 -15.64 3.68 12.45
CA TRP A 35 -14.45 2.90 12.76
C TRP A 35 -13.18 3.72 12.43
N GLY A 36 -12.19 3.61 13.32
CA GLY A 36 -10.89 4.22 13.11
C GLY A 36 -9.83 3.48 13.91
N GLY A 37 -8.68 3.24 13.29
CA GLY A 37 -7.59 2.49 13.88
C GLY A 37 -6.43 2.29 12.93
N ARG A 38 -5.66 1.25 13.20
CA ARG A 38 -4.51 0.85 12.41
C ARG A 38 -4.92 -0.26 11.45
N ALA A 39 -4.38 -0.24 10.23
CA ALA A 39 -4.57 -1.26 9.21
C ALA A 39 -3.21 -1.71 8.67
N ILE A 40 -3.20 -2.78 7.90
CA ILE A 40 -2.00 -3.36 7.31
C ILE A 40 -2.05 -3.19 5.80
N ALA A 41 -1.04 -2.56 5.25
CA ALA A 41 -0.84 -2.46 3.82
C ALA A 41 -0.46 -3.82 3.22
N PRO A 42 -0.93 -4.16 2.03
CA PRO A 42 -0.63 -5.44 1.38
C PRO A 42 0.81 -5.53 0.85
N SER A 43 1.48 -4.40 0.72
CA SER A 43 2.88 -4.27 0.32
C SER A 43 3.48 -2.98 0.85
N SER A 44 4.80 -2.91 0.89
CA SER A 44 5.56 -1.69 1.17
C SER A 44 5.89 -0.89 -0.09
N LEU A 45 5.46 -1.34 -1.27
CA LEU A 45 5.58 -0.62 -2.54
C LEU A 45 4.26 0.04 -2.90
N GLY A 46 4.30 1.33 -3.26
CA GLY A 46 3.12 2.15 -3.54
C GLY A 46 2.25 1.57 -4.64
N ALA A 47 2.83 1.19 -5.78
CA ALA A 47 2.08 0.61 -6.90
C ALA A 47 1.37 -0.70 -6.53
N ALA A 48 2.05 -1.62 -5.83
CA ALA A 48 1.46 -2.88 -5.41
C ALA A 48 0.34 -2.67 -4.37
N ALA A 49 0.54 -1.75 -3.42
CA ALA A 49 -0.47 -1.44 -2.42
C ALA A 49 -1.70 -0.75 -3.03
N MET A 50 -1.50 0.19 -3.97
CA MET A 50 -2.60 0.87 -4.66
C MET A 50 -3.38 -0.09 -5.58
N ALA A 51 -2.68 -0.98 -6.30
CA ALA A 51 -3.33 -2.02 -7.11
C ALA A 51 -4.22 -2.92 -6.24
N SER A 52 -3.75 -3.30 -5.05
CA SER A 52 -4.57 -4.05 -4.08
C SER A 52 -5.78 -3.25 -3.58
N LEU A 53 -5.66 -1.95 -3.35
CA LEU A 53 -6.79 -1.08 -3.00
C LEU A 53 -7.82 -1.01 -4.13
N PHE A 54 -7.36 -0.98 -5.39
CA PHE A 54 -8.23 -0.86 -6.56
C PHE A 54 -8.83 -2.17 -7.05
N THR A 55 -8.27 -3.32 -6.68
CA THR A 55 -8.77 -4.62 -7.14
C THR A 55 -9.31 -5.50 -6.01
N GLY A 56 -8.98 -5.21 -4.76
CA GLY A 56 -9.23 -6.09 -3.61
C GLY A 56 -8.35 -7.33 -3.58
N LEU A 57 -7.46 -7.49 -4.57
CA LEU A 57 -6.58 -8.64 -4.73
C LEU A 57 -5.24 -8.41 -4.02
N ARG A 58 -4.52 -9.50 -3.75
CA ARG A 58 -3.16 -9.45 -3.22
C ARG A 58 -2.14 -9.13 -4.33
N PRO A 59 -0.94 -8.64 -3.99
CA PRO A 59 0.11 -8.35 -4.97
C PRO A 59 0.38 -9.50 -5.95
N TRP A 60 0.49 -10.73 -5.47
CA TRP A 60 0.63 -11.92 -6.30
C TRP A 60 -0.50 -12.12 -7.31
N GLN A 61 -1.73 -11.80 -6.95
CA GLN A 61 -2.88 -12.02 -7.81
C GLN A 61 -3.02 -10.96 -8.91
N HIS A 62 -2.73 -9.69 -8.60
CA HIS A 62 -2.88 -8.60 -9.58
C HIS A 62 -1.61 -8.32 -10.38
N GLN A 63 -0.43 -8.86 -9.98
CA GLN A 63 0.85 -8.78 -10.68
C GLN A 63 1.42 -7.36 -10.93
N ALA A 64 0.83 -6.33 -10.35
CA ALA A 64 1.37 -4.97 -10.33
C ALA A 64 2.36 -4.87 -9.14
N LEU A 65 3.60 -5.33 -9.33
CA LEU A 65 4.52 -5.64 -8.23
C LEU A 65 5.58 -4.56 -7.96
N HIS A 66 5.83 -3.67 -8.92
CA HIS A 66 6.94 -2.71 -8.81
C HIS A 66 6.49 -1.30 -9.18
N ASP A 67 7.01 -0.30 -8.44
CA ASP A 67 6.78 1.09 -8.78
C ASP A 67 7.32 1.44 -10.18
N ARG A 68 6.62 2.30 -10.90
CA ARG A 68 6.94 2.78 -12.25
C ARG A 68 7.03 1.71 -13.35
N GLN A 69 6.77 0.45 -13.02
CA GLN A 69 6.80 -0.67 -13.97
C GLN A 69 5.58 -1.57 -13.85
N ALA A 70 4.73 -1.31 -12.85
CA ALA A 70 3.54 -2.10 -12.58
C ALA A 70 2.37 -1.52 -13.35
N HIS A 71 1.98 -2.20 -14.41
CA HIS A 71 0.76 -1.90 -15.14
C HIS A 71 -0.40 -2.69 -14.54
N LEU A 72 -1.47 -2.00 -14.20
CA LEU A 72 -2.71 -2.64 -13.76
C LEU A 72 -3.43 -3.20 -14.98
N SER A 73 -3.49 -4.52 -15.09
CA SER A 73 -4.08 -5.20 -16.25
C SER A 73 -5.56 -4.83 -16.44
N LYS A 74 -5.97 -4.61 -17.68
CA LYS A 74 -7.38 -4.38 -18.06
C LYS A 74 -8.28 -5.61 -17.90
N ALA A 75 -7.70 -6.77 -17.65
CA ALA A 75 -8.47 -7.98 -17.33
C ALA A 75 -8.94 -8.00 -15.87
N LEU A 76 -8.43 -7.10 -15.02
CA LEU A 76 -8.83 -6.97 -13.62
C LEU A 76 -10.02 -6.02 -13.48
N LEU A 77 -10.98 -6.39 -12.65
CA LEU A 77 -12.08 -5.51 -12.27
C LEU A 77 -11.60 -4.52 -11.20
N THR A 78 -11.53 -3.26 -11.57
CA THR A 78 -11.12 -2.19 -10.66
C THR A 78 -12.29 -1.66 -9.83
N LEU A 79 -11.98 -1.00 -8.70
CA LEU A 79 -12.98 -0.36 -7.86
C LEU A 79 -13.81 0.69 -8.60
N PRO A 80 -13.22 1.60 -9.43
CA PRO A 80 -14.03 2.52 -10.22
C PRO A 80 -14.94 1.82 -11.22
N GLU A 81 -14.50 0.73 -11.87
CA GLU A 81 -15.34 -0.05 -12.78
C GLU A 81 -16.52 -0.70 -12.05
N ALA A 82 -16.27 -1.33 -10.90
CA ALA A 82 -17.31 -1.95 -10.09
C ALA A 82 -18.35 -0.92 -9.60
N LEU A 83 -17.91 0.25 -9.18
CA LEU A 83 -18.79 1.32 -8.75
C LEU A 83 -19.53 1.98 -9.91
N LYS A 84 -18.89 2.11 -11.08
CA LYS A 84 -19.54 2.58 -12.31
C LYS A 84 -20.64 1.63 -12.75
N ALA A 85 -20.40 0.32 -12.69
CA ALA A 85 -21.44 -0.71 -12.95
C ALA A 85 -22.59 -0.61 -11.94
N ALA A 86 -22.34 -0.17 -10.69
CA ALA A 86 -23.36 0.11 -9.68
C ALA A 86 -24.04 1.49 -9.87
N GLY A 87 -23.79 2.21 -10.97
CA GLY A 87 -24.44 3.47 -11.32
C GLY A 87 -23.82 4.72 -10.68
N TYR A 88 -22.55 4.66 -10.27
CA TYR A 88 -21.81 5.82 -9.79
C TYR A 88 -21.08 6.54 -10.93
N ALA A 89 -21.13 7.85 -10.97
CA ALA A 89 -20.16 8.64 -11.72
C ALA A 89 -18.82 8.64 -10.97
N THR A 90 -17.71 8.51 -11.69
CA THR A 90 -16.40 8.22 -11.10
C THR A 90 -15.38 9.29 -11.43
N ALA A 91 -14.72 9.85 -10.42
CA ALA A 91 -13.66 10.83 -10.59
C ALA A 91 -12.45 10.49 -9.71
N GLY A 92 -11.25 10.61 -10.26
CA GLY A 92 -9.99 10.41 -9.57
C GLY A 92 -9.08 11.62 -9.67
N PHE A 93 -8.37 11.92 -8.59
CA PHE A 93 -7.38 13.00 -8.51
C PHE A 93 -6.13 12.46 -7.83
N SER A 94 -5.03 12.30 -8.59
CA SER A 94 -3.79 11.72 -8.07
C SER A 94 -2.64 12.71 -8.12
N GLY A 95 -1.94 12.84 -7.00
CA GLY A 95 -0.66 13.57 -6.95
C GLY A 95 0.54 12.74 -7.40
N GLU A 96 0.35 11.45 -7.68
CA GLU A 96 1.42 10.53 -8.07
C GLU A 96 1.25 10.10 -9.54
N THR A 97 2.31 10.29 -10.34
CA THR A 97 2.30 10.01 -11.78
C THR A 97 2.21 8.52 -12.11
N SER A 98 2.62 7.66 -11.19
CA SER A 98 2.51 6.19 -11.32
C SER A 98 1.06 5.71 -11.31
N TYR A 99 0.12 6.52 -10.83
CA TYR A 99 -1.32 6.20 -10.81
C TYR A 99 -2.06 6.93 -11.93
N SER A 100 -1.59 6.74 -13.15
CA SER A 100 -2.12 7.38 -14.36
C SER A 100 -2.63 6.36 -15.37
N LYS A 101 -3.17 6.86 -16.49
CA LYS A 101 -3.61 6.02 -17.60
C LYS A 101 -2.48 5.19 -18.23
N ASP A 102 -1.25 5.69 -18.17
CA ASP A 102 -0.09 5.01 -18.75
C ASP A 102 0.25 3.73 -18.00
N PHE A 103 -0.24 3.61 -16.76
CA PHE A 103 -0.11 2.43 -15.91
C PHE A 103 -1.44 1.70 -15.67
N GLY A 104 -2.52 2.08 -16.38
CA GLY A 104 -3.81 1.41 -16.31
C GLY A 104 -4.69 1.79 -15.12
N TYR A 105 -4.37 2.87 -14.40
CA TYR A 105 -5.17 3.33 -13.25
C TYR A 105 -6.36 4.21 -13.64
N ASP A 106 -6.54 4.50 -14.94
CA ASP A 106 -7.72 5.21 -15.47
C ASP A 106 -8.96 4.32 -15.63
N GLN A 107 -8.81 2.99 -15.48
CA GLN A 107 -9.87 2.02 -15.68
C GLN A 107 -11.09 2.32 -14.79
N GLY A 108 -12.24 2.52 -15.44
CA GLY A 108 -13.51 2.81 -14.77
C GLY A 108 -13.74 4.26 -14.35
N PHE A 109 -12.72 5.13 -14.41
CA PHE A 109 -12.92 6.56 -14.16
C PHE A 109 -13.55 7.28 -15.37
N ASP A 110 -14.56 8.12 -15.13
CA ASP A 110 -15.05 9.09 -16.11
C ASP A 110 -14.07 10.25 -16.26
N GLN A 111 -13.33 10.57 -15.19
CA GLN A 111 -12.37 11.65 -15.09
C GLN A 111 -11.22 11.22 -14.17
N LEU A 112 -9.99 11.24 -14.66
CA LEU A 112 -8.77 11.06 -13.87
C LEU A 112 -7.81 12.20 -14.16
N GLU A 113 -7.49 12.99 -13.15
CA GLU A 113 -6.67 14.19 -13.26
C GLU A 113 -5.54 14.23 -12.25
N ALA A 114 -4.53 15.05 -12.55
CA ALA A 114 -3.46 15.34 -11.62
C ALA A 114 -3.96 16.17 -10.43
N LEU A 115 -3.53 15.81 -9.21
CA LEU A 115 -3.85 16.53 -7.98
C LEU A 115 -2.84 17.68 -7.73
N GLU A 116 -2.55 18.54 -8.68
CA GLU A 116 -1.53 19.58 -8.53
C GLU A 116 -1.69 20.38 -7.23
N LYS A 117 -2.54 21.41 -7.24
CA LYS A 117 -2.87 22.22 -6.05
C LYS A 117 -4.16 21.75 -5.33
N GLY A 118 -4.77 20.67 -5.79
CA GLY A 118 -6.04 20.17 -5.27
C GLY A 118 -7.28 20.94 -5.74
N THR A 119 -7.12 21.97 -6.58
CA THR A 119 -8.23 22.85 -7.00
C THR A 119 -9.33 22.07 -7.72
N ALA A 120 -8.99 21.21 -8.68
CA ALA A 120 -9.96 20.40 -9.41
C ALA A 120 -10.75 19.46 -8.47
N ALA A 121 -10.06 18.82 -7.52
CA ALA A 121 -10.69 17.96 -6.52
C ALA A 121 -11.65 18.76 -5.60
N LEU A 122 -11.25 19.97 -5.17
CA LEU A 122 -12.10 20.84 -4.35
C LEU A 122 -13.34 21.29 -5.12
N GLU A 123 -13.21 21.69 -6.39
CA GLU A 123 -14.35 22.06 -7.24
C GLU A 123 -15.28 20.86 -7.47
N ARG A 124 -14.73 19.67 -7.70
CA ARG A 124 -15.53 18.46 -7.81
C ARG A 124 -16.34 18.19 -6.54
N LEU A 125 -15.74 18.33 -5.35
CA LEU A 125 -16.43 18.12 -4.08
C LEU A 125 -17.57 19.12 -3.86
N LYS A 126 -17.43 20.37 -4.29
CA LYS A 126 -18.49 21.40 -4.20
C LYS A 126 -19.70 21.09 -5.11
N THR A 127 -19.48 20.37 -6.20
CA THR A 127 -20.50 20.11 -7.24
C THR A 127 -21.09 18.70 -7.19
N LEU A 128 -20.83 17.92 -6.14
CA LEU A 128 -21.34 16.56 -5.99
C LEU A 128 -22.87 16.48 -6.11
N ARG A 129 -23.37 15.61 -6.98
CA ARG A 129 -24.80 15.33 -7.18
C ARG A 129 -25.01 13.85 -7.50
N GLY A 130 -26.06 13.25 -6.99
CA GLY A 130 -26.37 11.84 -7.24
C GLY A 130 -25.34 10.87 -6.64
N ARG A 131 -25.19 9.71 -7.26
CA ARG A 131 -24.20 8.70 -6.85
C ARG A 131 -22.84 9.05 -7.44
N GLN A 132 -21.89 9.34 -6.57
CA GLN A 132 -20.52 9.73 -6.97
C GLN A 132 -19.50 8.88 -6.24
N PHE A 133 -18.51 8.37 -6.97
CA PHE A 133 -17.27 7.89 -6.41
C PHE A 133 -16.17 8.91 -6.69
N VAL A 134 -15.56 9.42 -5.66
CA VAL A 134 -14.41 10.32 -5.76
C VAL A 134 -13.23 9.67 -5.05
N TRP A 135 -12.12 9.54 -5.76
CA TRP A 135 -10.82 9.17 -5.21
C TRP A 135 -9.89 10.36 -5.23
N ILE A 136 -9.23 10.62 -4.11
CA ILE A 136 -8.20 11.65 -3.96
C ILE A 136 -6.96 10.99 -3.38
N HIS A 137 -5.84 11.07 -4.11
CA HIS A 137 -4.55 10.58 -3.64
C HIS A 137 -3.61 11.74 -3.33
N ILE A 138 -3.31 11.92 -2.04
CA ILE A 138 -2.39 12.92 -1.51
C ILE A 138 -0.98 12.31 -1.52
N PRO A 139 -0.03 12.84 -2.31
CA PRO A 139 1.28 12.21 -2.47
C PRO A 139 2.19 12.40 -1.25
N GLU A 140 1.86 13.35 -0.37
CA GLU A 140 2.58 13.50 0.89
C GLU A 140 2.07 12.47 1.92
N PRO A 141 2.92 12.09 2.89
CA PRO A 141 4.27 12.60 3.18
C PRO A 141 5.44 11.92 2.45
N ALA A 142 5.21 11.19 1.35
CA ALA A 142 6.30 10.55 0.60
C ALA A 142 7.39 11.54 0.15
N ALA A 143 8.60 11.04 -0.05
CA ALA A 143 9.68 11.83 -0.63
C ALA A 143 9.37 12.24 -2.10
N PRO A 144 9.80 13.43 -2.57
CA PRO A 144 10.75 14.37 -1.96
C PRO A 144 10.17 15.13 -0.77
N TYR A 145 10.91 15.16 0.35
CA TYR A 145 10.46 15.93 1.50
C TYR A 145 10.76 17.42 1.30
N LEU A 146 9.72 18.22 1.32
CA LEU A 146 9.85 19.68 1.21
C LEU A 146 9.81 20.32 2.60
N ARG A 147 10.64 21.32 2.83
CA ARG A 147 10.52 22.17 4.01
C ARG A 147 9.19 22.91 3.96
N ARG A 148 8.45 22.89 5.06
CA ARG A 148 7.11 23.49 5.18
C ARG A 148 7.12 24.53 6.31
N PRO A 149 7.61 25.77 6.07
CA PRO A 149 7.80 26.75 7.14
C PRO A 149 6.53 27.03 7.96
N ASN A 150 5.36 27.02 7.33
CA ASN A 150 4.08 27.26 7.99
C ASN A 150 3.64 26.14 8.97
N PHE A 151 4.41 25.06 9.06
CA PHE A 151 4.13 23.92 9.93
C PHE A 151 5.26 23.64 10.92
N GLU A 152 6.31 24.48 10.94
CA GLU A 152 7.48 24.29 11.81
C GLU A 152 7.13 24.44 13.29
N ASP A 153 6.11 25.20 13.63
CA ASP A 153 5.59 25.34 14.99
C ASP A 153 4.90 24.07 15.52
N ARG A 154 4.58 23.13 14.64
CA ARG A 154 3.94 21.86 15.01
C ARG A 154 4.91 20.80 15.51
N ILE A 155 6.21 20.98 15.33
CA ILE A 155 7.25 20.04 15.72
C ILE A 155 8.36 20.75 16.51
N ASP A 156 9.02 20.01 17.39
CA ASP A 156 10.25 20.49 18.01
C ASP A 156 11.41 20.27 17.03
N LEU A 157 11.97 21.36 16.54
CA LEU A 157 13.13 21.33 15.64
C LEU A 157 14.45 21.21 16.39
N ALA A 158 14.48 21.44 17.71
CA ALA A 158 15.69 21.35 18.54
C ALA A 158 16.94 22.05 17.95
N GLY A 159 16.73 23.16 17.21
CA GLY A 159 17.79 23.89 16.53
C GLY A 159 18.33 23.23 15.25
N LEU A 160 17.61 22.25 14.69
CA LEU A 160 17.98 21.62 13.43
C LEU A 160 17.93 22.63 12.29
N ASP A 161 19.01 22.71 11.53
CA ASP A 161 19.01 23.38 10.24
C ASP A 161 18.43 22.45 9.19
N LEU A 162 17.27 22.84 8.63
CA LEU A 162 16.56 22.05 7.64
C LEU A 162 16.83 22.56 6.22
N PRO A 163 17.18 21.66 5.28
CA PRO A 163 17.33 22.04 3.90
C PRO A 163 15.97 22.42 3.27
N PRO A 164 15.92 23.18 2.17
CA PRO A 164 14.67 23.47 1.50
C PRO A 164 13.90 22.23 1.04
N ARG A 165 14.63 21.17 0.71
CA ARG A 165 14.08 19.86 0.29
C ARG A 165 15.09 18.75 0.54
N VAL A 166 14.59 17.51 0.59
CA VAL A 166 15.39 16.28 0.53
C VAL A 166 14.88 15.45 -0.63
N GLN A 167 15.74 15.14 -1.57
CA GLN A 167 15.40 14.33 -2.75
C GLN A 167 15.72 12.85 -2.51
N PRO A 168 14.97 11.91 -3.11
CA PRO A 168 15.27 10.48 -3.00
C PRO A 168 16.70 10.11 -3.42
N ASN A 169 17.28 10.79 -4.40
CA ASN A 169 18.64 10.55 -4.84
C ASN A 169 19.70 10.95 -3.81
N GLU A 170 19.42 11.92 -2.95
CA GLU A 170 20.30 12.30 -1.84
C GLU A 170 20.34 11.20 -0.75
N LEU A 171 19.32 10.37 -0.72
CA LEU A 171 19.17 9.23 0.16
C LEU A 171 19.81 7.95 -0.39
N ALA A 172 20.14 7.92 -1.69
CA ALA A 172 20.65 6.75 -2.39
C ALA A 172 21.82 6.02 -1.68
N PRO A 173 22.81 6.71 -1.06
CA PRO A 173 23.88 6.03 -0.34
C PRO A 173 23.41 5.20 0.87
N PHE A 174 22.23 5.53 1.43
CA PHE A 174 21.66 4.90 2.63
C PHE A 174 20.58 3.86 2.29
N LEU A 175 20.36 3.56 1.01
CA LEU A 175 19.53 2.44 0.58
C LEU A 175 20.20 1.08 0.83
N ASP A 176 21.53 1.07 0.98
CA ASP A 176 22.28 -0.09 1.41
C ASP A 176 22.20 -0.23 2.94
N PRO A 177 21.58 -1.30 3.49
CA PRO A 177 21.49 -1.51 4.93
C PRO A 177 22.84 -1.59 5.66
N ALA A 178 23.94 -1.83 4.93
CA ALA A 178 25.29 -1.82 5.47
C ALA A 178 25.82 -0.40 5.75
N VAL A 179 25.19 0.63 5.20
CA VAL A 179 25.56 2.04 5.38
C VAL A 179 24.62 2.69 6.38
N PRO A 180 25.04 2.86 7.66
CA PRO A 180 24.15 3.42 8.66
C PRO A 180 23.85 4.90 8.38
N LEU A 181 22.59 5.29 8.54
CA LEU A 181 22.18 6.69 8.49
C LEU A 181 22.72 7.43 9.72
N PRO A 182 23.59 8.45 9.57
CA PRO A 182 24.13 9.20 10.70
C PRO A 182 23.02 9.83 11.55
N PRO A 183 23.10 9.80 12.89
CA PRO A 183 22.05 10.31 13.78
C PRO A 183 21.59 11.76 13.46
N PRO A 184 22.48 12.74 13.19
CA PRO A 184 22.02 14.08 12.82
C PRO A 184 21.23 14.13 11.53
N LEU A 185 21.61 13.30 10.55
CA LEU A 185 20.91 13.21 9.27
C LEU A 185 19.53 12.54 9.45
N ARG A 186 19.46 11.49 10.27
CA ARG A 186 18.21 10.84 10.65
C ARG A 186 17.23 11.82 11.31
N GLN A 187 17.71 12.64 12.24
CA GLN A 187 16.89 13.67 12.90
C GLN A 187 16.32 14.67 11.89
N ARG A 188 17.13 15.12 10.92
CA ARG A 188 16.66 16.01 9.83
C ARG A 188 15.59 15.34 8.96
N PHE A 189 15.78 14.08 8.59
CA PHE A 189 14.77 13.34 7.80
C PHE A 189 13.48 13.17 8.56
N TRP A 190 13.56 12.82 9.84
CA TRP A 190 12.39 12.77 10.71
C TRP A 190 11.65 14.11 10.78
N ALA A 191 12.36 15.21 10.96
CA ALA A 191 11.75 16.52 10.99
C ALA A 191 11.09 16.86 9.66
N MET A 192 11.79 16.64 8.53
CA MET A 192 11.26 16.91 7.21
C MET A 192 10.03 16.04 6.90
N TYR A 193 10.06 14.75 7.21
CA TYR A 193 8.91 13.87 7.07
C TYR A 193 7.71 14.37 7.88
N ARG A 194 7.89 14.72 9.16
CA ARG A 194 6.83 15.23 10.04
C ARG A 194 6.22 16.53 9.53
N LEU A 195 7.01 17.44 8.96
CA LEU A 195 6.50 18.64 8.31
C LEU A 195 5.58 18.30 7.10
N ASN A 196 5.94 17.28 6.32
CA ASN A 196 5.12 16.82 5.21
C ASN A 196 3.88 16.06 5.68
N VAL A 197 3.92 15.37 6.82
CA VAL A 197 2.72 14.81 7.49
C VAL A 197 1.75 15.93 7.88
N ALA A 198 2.24 17.00 8.52
CA ALA A 198 1.41 18.13 8.92
C ALA A 198 0.78 18.85 7.72
N PHE A 199 1.51 18.98 6.63
CA PHE A 199 1.01 19.54 5.38
C PHE A 199 -0.04 18.62 4.71
N ALA A 200 0.18 17.32 4.70
CA ALA A 200 -0.77 16.34 4.16
C ALA A 200 -2.10 16.34 4.94
N ASP A 201 -2.02 16.46 6.27
CA ASP A 201 -3.20 16.59 7.13
C ASP A 201 -3.98 17.89 6.87
N ASP A 202 -3.27 19.00 6.63
CA ASP A 202 -3.89 20.27 6.25
C ASP A 202 -4.66 20.15 4.93
N ARG A 203 -4.07 19.52 3.92
CA ARG A 203 -4.76 19.21 2.64
C ARG A 203 -6.00 18.34 2.87
N LEU A 204 -5.90 17.30 3.72
CA LEU A 204 -7.06 16.51 4.11
C LEU A 204 -8.15 17.40 4.70
N GLY A 205 -7.79 18.32 5.60
CA GLY A 205 -8.70 19.26 6.22
C GLY A 205 -9.50 20.07 5.20
N HIS A 206 -8.84 20.57 4.16
CA HIS A 206 -9.50 21.30 3.06
C HIS A 206 -10.50 20.42 2.29
N PHE A 207 -10.17 19.17 1.97
CA PHE A 207 -11.09 18.25 1.30
C PHE A 207 -12.29 17.88 2.19
N LEU A 208 -12.06 17.63 3.48
CA LEU A 208 -13.13 17.35 4.43
C LEU A 208 -14.08 18.54 4.60
N GLN A 209 -13.53 19.77 4.62
CA GLN A 209 -14.34 20.99 4.70
C GLN A 209 -15.17 21.18 3.44
N ALA A 210 -14.58 21.02 2.25
CA ALA A 210 -15.32 21.11 0.99
C ALA A 210 -16.46 20.07 0.92
N LEU A 211 -16.25 18.86 1.43
CA LEU A 211 -17.30 17.84 1.51
C LEU A 211 -18.42 18.25 2.47
N ARG A 212 -18.12 18.89 3.61
CA ARG A 212 -19.13 19.45 4.53
C ARG A 212 -19.91 20.58 3.88
N ASP A 213 -19.22 21.52 3.26
CA ASP A 213 -19.79 22.69 2.61
C ASP A 213 -20.72 22.32 1.44
N SER A 214 -20.45 21.19 0.78
CA SER A 214 -21.32 20.65 -0.27
C SER A 214 -22.66 20.09 0.26
N GLY A 215 -22.83 19.94 1.58
CA GLY A 215 -23.97 19.29 2.21
C GLY A 215 -24.05 17.77 1.99
N GLN A 216 -22.97 17.15 1.47
CA GLN A 216 -22.94 15.71 1.21
C GLN A 216 -22.29 14.88 2.33
N TRP A 217 -21.81 15.53 3.38
CA TRP A 217 -21.12 14.86 4.49
C TRP A 217 -21.92 13.68 5.05
N ASP A 218 -23.18 13.90 5.42
CA ASP A 218 -24.01 12.87 6.04
C ASP A 218 -24.46 11.76 5.08
N ARG A 219 -24.35 12.00 3.77
CA ARG A 219 -24.69 11.02 2.73
C ARG A 219 -23.47 10.24 2.19
N THR A 220 -22.27 10.58 2.64
CA THR A 220 -21.04 10.02 2.12
C THR A 220 -20.52 8.90 3.01
N LEU A 221 -20.26 7.73 2.43
CA LEU A 221 -19.30 6.78 2.96
C LEU A 221 -17.91 7.31 2.63
N LEU A 222 -17.13 7.64 3.66
CA LEU A 222 -15.77 8.15 3.52
C LEU A 222 -14.78 7.14 4.11
N VAL A 223 -13.79 6.76 3.31
CA VAL A 223 -12.64 5.97 3.74
C VAL A 223 -11.37 6.81 3.57
N VAL A 224 -10.55 6.86 4.61
CA VAL A 224 -9.24 7.52 4.60
C VAL A 224 -8.20 6.51 5.06
N THR A 225 -7.12 6.33 4.26
CA THR A 225 -6.02 5.40 4.57
C THR A 225 -4.72 5.86 3.90
N SER A 226 -3.65 5.08 4.05
CA SER A 226 -2.41 5.24 3.28
C SER A 226 -2.14 3.99 2.45
N THR A 227 -1.36 4.14 1.37
CA THR A 227 -0.87 3.01 0.57
C THR A 227 0.08 2.15 1.37
N HIS A 228 1.06 2.77 2.03
CA HIS A 228 2.07 2.16 2.91
C HIS A 228 2.61 3.23 3.88
N GLY A 229 3.58 2.87 4.69
CA GLY A 229 4.34 3.79 5.54
C GLY A 229 5.72 4.12 4.96
N GLU A 230 6.67 4.49 5.83
CA GLU A 230 8.00 4.98 5.45
C GLU A 230 9.05 4.52 6.46
N GLU A 231 10.23 4.10 6.01
CA GLU A 231 11.41 3.86 6.83
C GLU A 231 12.27 5.14 6.91
N LEU A 232 12.63 5.54 8.10
CA LEU A 232 13.42 6.76 8.38
C LEU A 232 14.67 6.44 9.19
N GLY A 233 15.34 5.35 8.84
CA GLY A 233 16.57 4.86 9.47
C GLY A 233 16.33 3.79 10.53
N GLU A 234 15.12 3.29 10.70
CA GLU A 234 14.86 2.06 11.43
C GLU A 234 15.47 0.88 10.67
N LYS A 235 16.01 -0.10 11.39
CA LYS A 235 16.68 -1.28 10.78
C LYS A 235 17.73 -0.91 9.71
N HIS A 236 18.33 0.27 9.80
CA HIS A 236 19.29 0.80 8.81
C HIS A 236 18.72 0.92 7.40
N GLN A 237 17.44 1.19 7.27
CA GLN A 237 16.77 1.40 5.99
C GLN A 237 16.06 2.75 5.94
N ILE A 238 15.80 3.22 4.74
CA ILE A 238 15.10 4.48 4.46
C ILE A 238 14.16 4.29 3.28
N LEU A 239 13.18 5.18 3.16
CA LEU A 239 12.15 5.15 2.13
C LEU A 239 11.26 3.88 2.22
N ASN A 240 10.66 3.50 1.11
CA ASN A 240 9.76 2.35 1.02
C ASN A 240 10.33 1.22 0.16
N GLY A 241 9.66 0.05 0.13
CA GLY A 241 9.96 -1.05 -0.77
C GLY A 241 11.25 -1.83 -0.46
N GLY A 242 11.90 -1.58 0.67
CA GLY A 242 13.12 -2.32 1.06
C GLY A 242 12.83 -3.57 1.88
N ASN A 243 11.76 -3.56 2.66
CA ASN A 243 11.35 -4.67 3.53
C ASN A 243 9.84 -4.60 3.85
N LEU A 244 9.37 -5.53 4.68
CA LEU A 244 7.99 -5.59 5.19
C LEU A 244 7.95 -5.29 6.70
N GLY A 245 8.73 -4.31 7.15
CA GLY A 245 8.72 -3.86 8.53
C GLY A 245 7.42 -3.14 8.92
N ARG A 246 7.19 -3.05 10.23
CA ARG A 246 6.01 -2.41 10.79
C ARG A 246 5.81 -0.98 10.27
N GLN A 247 6.89 -0.20 10.21
CA GLN A 247 6.88 1.20 9.79
C GLN A 247 6.37 1.38 8.36
N LEU A 248 6.54 0.35 7.53
CA LEU A 248 6.09 0.32 6.14
C LEU A 248 4.68 -0.23 5.98
N LEU A 249 4.25 -1.14 6.86
CA LEU A 249 2.97 -1.85 6.70
C LEU A 249 1.85 -1.26 7.54
N GLU A 250 2.14 -0.72 8.74
CA GLU A 250 1.09 -0.23 9.63
C GLU A 250 0.68 1.21 9.26
N VAL A 251 -0.53 1.32 8.71
CA VAL A 251 -1.10 2.58 8.18
C VAL A 251 -2.39 2.96 8.93
N PRO A 252 -2.76 4.25 8.95
CA PRO A 252 -4.07 4.63 9.47
C PRO A 252 -5.20 4.15 8.55
N LEU A 253 -6.33 3.81 9.15
CA LEU A 253 -7.58 3.57 8.42
C LEU A 253 -8.73 4.20 9.20
N VAL A 254 -9.54 4.98 8.50
CA VAL A 254 -10.75 5.58 9.03
C VAL A 254 -11.92 5.29 8.10
N VAL A 255 -13.03 4.86 8.67
CA VAL A 255 -14.28 4.62 7.95
C VAL A 255 -15.40 5.40 8.61
N LYS A 256 -15.96 6.36 7.91
CA LYS A 256 -17.16 7.11 8.29
C LYS A 256 -18.30 6.66 7.39
N LEU A 257 -19.35 6.12 7.97
CA LEU A 257 -20.56 5.69 7.26
C LEU A 257 -21.51 6.86 7.00
N PRO A 258 -22.41 6.76 6.03
CA PRO A 258 -23.51 7.70 5.90
C PRO A 258 -24.38 7.73 7.16
N ALA A 259 -24.99 8.85 7.46
CA ALA A 259 -25.98 8.95 8.54
C ALA A 259 -27.14 7.96 8.30
N GLY A 260 -27.52 7.22 9.33
CA GLY A 260 -28.58 6.21 9.22
C GLY A 260 -28.21 4.94 8.45
N ALA A 261 -26.92 4.69 8.18
CA ALA A 261 -26.49 3.46 7.53
C ALA A 261 -26.97 2.22 8.32
N SER A 262 -27.57 1.27 7.62
CA SER A 262 -28.03 0.00 8.21
C SER A 262 -26.88 -0.95 8.51
N ARG A 263 -25.79 -0.86 7.77
CA ARG A 263 -24.57 -1.67 7.97
C ARG A 263 -23.69 -1.05 9.05
N ARG A 264 -22.90 -1.90 9.72
CA ARG A 264 -21.90 -1.50 10.71
C ARG A 264 -20.57 -2.14 10.38
N ILE A 265 -19.48 -1.48 10.72
CA ILE A 265 -18.16 -2.09 10.63
C ILE A 265 -18.03 -3.15 11.73
N ALA A 266 -17.85 -4.40 11.34
CA ALA A 266 -17.82 -5.56 12.23
C ALA A 266 -16.39 -5.89 12.71
N MET A 267 -15.52 -4.89 12.79
CA MET A 267 -14.12 -5.05 13.18
C MET A 267 -13.89 -4.47 14.58
N PRO A 268 -13.35 -5.23 15.54
CA PRO A 268 -12.83 -4.67 16.78
C PRO A 268 -11.72 -3.63 16.49
N ARG A 269 -11.71 -2.52 17.22
CA ARG A 269 -10.70 -1.46 17.01
C ARG A 269 -9.26 -1.92 17.29
N ALA A 270 -9.09 -2.99 18.07
CA ALA A 270 -7.80 -3.60 18.34
C ALA A 270 -7.27 -4.44 17.17
N GLN A 271 -8.13 -4.86 16.23
CA GLN A 271 -7.69 -5.59 15.04
C GLN A 271 -7.13 -4.65 13.99
N ARG A 272 -6.19 -5.17 13.22
CA ARG A 272 -5.55 -4.47 12.10
C ARG A 272 -5.99 -5.13 10.78
N PRO A 273 -7.07 -4.66 10.14
CA PRO A 273 -7.51 -5.24 8.87
C PRO A 273 -6.51 -4.96 7.75
N ALA A 274 -6.46 -5.84 6.74
CA ALA A 274 -5.79 -5.52 5.48
C ALA A 274 -6.51 -4.39 4.74
N THR A 275 -5.77 -3.42 4.19
CA THR A 275 -6.38 -2.31 3.42
C THR A 275 -7.03 -2.79 2.12
N ALA A 276 -6.64 -3.94 1.56
CA ALA A 276 -7.31 -4.57 0.41
C ALA A 276 -8.81 -4.83 0.64
N ARG A 277 -9.27 -4.95 1.90
CA ARG A 277 -10.69 -5.10 2.27
C ARG A 277 -11.54 -3.86 1.94
N ILE A 278 -10.92 -2.73 1.68
CA ILE A 278 -11.60 -1.48 1.32
C ILE A 278 -12.37 -1.64 0.01
N TRP A 279 -11.83 -2.37 -0.97
CA TRP A 279 -12.50 -2.64 -2.23
C TRP A 279 -13.87 -3.28 -2.01
N ALA A 280 -13.90 -4.43 -1.36
CA ALA A 280 -15.14 -5.15 -1.07
C ALA A 280 -16.11 -4.33 -0.21
N THR A 281 -15.58 -3.53 0.73
CA THR A 281 -16.40 -2.65 1.58
C THR A 281 -17.14 -1.58 0.77
N LEU A 282 -16.46 -0.93 -0.16
CA LEU A 282 -17.03 0.11 -1.00
C LEU A 282 -18.01 -0.47 -2.03
N VAL A 283 -17.68 -1.61 -2.64
CA VAL A 283 -18.55 -2.32 -3.59
C VAL A 283 -19.82 -2.81 -2.91
N GLU A 284 -19.70 -3.47 -1.75
CA GLU A 284 -20.84 -3.97 -0.98
C GLU A 284 -21.73 -2.83 -0.45
N ALA A 285 -21.14 -1.71 -0.04
CA ALA A 285 -21.89 -0.51 0.35
C ALA A 285 -22.66 0.11 -0.81
N ALA A 286 -22.17 -0.04 -2.03
CA ALA A 286 -22.84 0.39 -3.25
C ALA A 286 -23.94 -0.56 -3.73
N GLY A 287 -24.13 -1.71 -3.09
CA GLY A 287 -25.09 -2.77 -3.47
C GLY A 287 -24.54 -3.75 -4.48
N GLY A 288 -23.22 -3.74 -4.76
CA GLY A 288 -22.56 -4.75 -5.57
C GLY A 288 -22.17 -6.00 -4.76
N GLU A 289 -21.77 -7.04 -5.46
CA GLU A 289 -21.25 -8.27 -4.87
C GLU A 289 -19.72 -8.30 -5.00
N ALA A 290 -19.03 -8.66 -3.93
CA ALA A 290 -17.59 -8.86 -3.97
C ALA A 290 -17.27 -10.21 -4.65
N ALA A 291 -16.29 -10.23 -5.55
CA ALA A 291 -15.83 -11.46 -6.15
C ALA A 291 -15.19 -12.38 -5.09
N PRO A 292 -15.31 -13.72 -5.21
CA PRO A 292 -14.78 -14.66 -4.21
C PRO A 292 -13.26 -14.54 -3.98
N ALA A 293 -12.52 -14.07 -4.98
CA ALA A 293 -11.06 -13.92 -4.92
C ALA A 293 -10.57 -12.71 -4.11
N VAL A 294 -11.48 -11.78 -3.74
CA VAL A 294 -11.09 -10.58 -2.98
C VAL A 294 -11.24 -10.79 -1.47
N ALA A 295 -10.50 -10.01 -0.71
CA ALA A 295 -10.62 -10.00 0.74
C ALA A 295 -12.04 -9.55 1.17
N PRO A 296 -12.69 -10.20 2.16
CA PRO A 296 -14.05 -9.86 2.58
C PRO A 296 -14.13 -8.43 3.12
N SER A 297 -15.31 -7.79 2.96
CA SER A 297 -15.51 -6.39 3.39
C SER A 297 -15.34 -6.20 4.90
N LEU A 298 -15.14 -4.96 5.32
CA LEU A 298 -15.04 -4.58 6.74
C LEU A 298 -16.38 -4.70 7.49
N PHE A 299 -17.48 -4.92 6.78
CA PHE A 299 -18.78 -5.23 7.38
C PHE A 299 -18.84 -6.64 7.96
N HIS A 300 -17.88 -7.49 7.60
CA HIS A 300 -17.76 -8.86 8.11
C HIS A 300 -16.58 -8.98 9.07
N GLY A 301 -16.82 -9.46 10.26
CA GLY A 301 -15.77 -9.78 11.25
C GLY A 301 -14.91 -10.95 10.76
N LEU A 302 -13.65 -10.96 11.17
CA LEU A 302 -12.73 -12.07 10.95
C LEU A 302 -12.27 -12.61 12.30
N SER A 303 -12.09 -13.91 12.38
CA SER A 303 -11.59 -14.60 13.57
C SER A 303 -10.66 -15.77 13.20
N GLY A 304 -9.86 -16.22 14.17
CA GLY A 304 -8.90 -17.31 13.95
C GLY A 304 -7.93 -17.01 12.81
N ALA A 305 -7.61 -18.01 12.02
CA ALA A 305 -6.68 -17.91 10.90
C ALA A 305 -7.02 -16.77 9.89
N SER A 306 -8.32 -16.52 9.68
CA SER A 306 -8.78 -15.46 8.77
C SER A 306 -8.48 -14.04 9.27
N ALA A 307 -8.14 -13.86 10.55
CA ALA A 307 -7.77 -12.55 11.10
C ALA A 307 -6.30 -12.20 10.83
N ALA A 308 -5.45 -13.20 10.55
CA ALA A 308 -4.06 -12.96 10.20
C ALA A 308 -3.91 -12.28 8.83
N VAL A 309 -3.05 -11.28 8.74
CA VAL A 309 -2.87 -10.47 7.53
C VAL A 309 -1.57 -10.81 6.85
N LEU A 310 -1.66 -11.12 5.56
CA LEU A 310 -0.53 -11.38 4.69
C LEU A 310 -0.17 -10.12 3.89
N SER A 311 1.12 -9.74 3.91
CA SER A 311 1.71 -8.72 3.05
C SER A 311 2.85 -9.31 2.24
N GLU A 312 3.06 -8.79 1.04
CA GLU A 312 3.96 -9.37 0.04
C GLU A 312 4.86 -8.28 -0.56
N LEU A 313 6.12 -8.61 -0.79
CA LEU A 313 7.09 -7.74 -1.45
C LEU A 313 7.95 -8.55 -2.42
N TYR A 314 7.97 -8.12 -3.64
CA TYR A 314 8.76 -8.73 -4.71
C TYR A 314 9.80 -7.71 -5.19
N LEU A 315 11.07 -8.02 -5.01
CA LEU A 315 12.16 -7.12 -5.36
C LEU A 315 12.81 -7.52 -6.70
N THR A 316 13.21 -6.53 -7.44
CA THR A 316 13.87 -6.71 -8.74
C THR A 316 15.22 -7.44 -8.66
N ASN A 317 15.80 -7.56 -7.47
CA ASN A 317 17.03 -8.31 -7.21
C ASN A 317 16.81 -9.81 -6.94
N GLY A 318 15.57 -10.31 -7.13
CA GLY A 318 15.21 -11.70 -6.90
C GLY A 318 14.89 -12.03 -5.43
N THR A 319 14.81 -11.04 -4.55
CA THR A 319 14.35 -11.25 -3.17
C THR A 319 12.82 -11.12 -3.11
N ASN A 320 12.18 -12.13 -2.56
CA ASN A 320 10.76 -12.10 -2.24
C ASN A 320 10.60 -12.14 -0.73
N GLN A 321 9.76 -11.28 -0.20
CA GLN A 321 9.45 -11.23 1.23
C GLN A 321 7.96 -11.39 1.45
N PHE A 322 7.63 -12.12 2.50
CA PHE A 322 6.27 -12.32 2.97
C PHE A 322 6.21 -11.99 4.45
N SER A 323 5.19 -11.26 4.83
CA SER A 323 4.89 -10.91 6.23
C SER A 323 3.52 -11.47 6.58
N LEU A 324 3.46 -12.34 7.58
CA LEU A 324 2.21 -12.73 8.20
C LEU A 324 2.12 -12.12 9.60
N LEU A 325 1.13 -11.25 9.80
CA LEU A 325 0.84 -10.65 11.08
C LEU A 325 -0.38 -11.33 11.72
N ASP A 326 -0.22 -11.90 12.91
CA ASP A 326 -1.29 -12.44 13.72
C ASP A 326 -1.22 -11.86 15.13
N GLY A 327 -2.17 -11.00 15.47
CA GLY A 327 -2.09 -10.15 16.65
C GLY A 327 -0.91 -9.19 16.57
N ASP A 328 0.02 -9.29 17.50
CA ASP A 328 1.27 -8.51 17.53
C ASP A 328 2.49 -9.30 17.04
N ASP A 329 2.32 -10.58 16.75
CA ASP A 329 3.39 -11.43 16.26
C ASP A 329 3.46 -11.39 14.73
N GLN A 330 4.60 -10.96 14.20
CA GLN A 330 4.88 -10.91 12.77
C GLN A 330 5.92 -11.96 12.40
N LEU A 331 5.54 -12.88 11.52
CA LEU A 331 6.50 -13.76 10.85
C LEU A 331 6.95 -13.08 9.55
N LEU A 332 8.25 -12.87 9.43
CA LEU A 332 8.91 -12.46 8.20
C LEU A 332 9.55 -13.69 7.55
N ARG A 333 9.26 -13.92 6.29
CA ARG A 333 9.88 -14.96 5.47
C ARG A 333 10.53 -14.31 4.27
N GLU A 334 11.82 -14.51 4.12
CA GLU A 334 12.60 -14.05 2.98
C GLU A 334 13.13 -15.22 2.19
N SER A 335 12.85 -15.24 0.89
CA SER A 335 13.40 -16.17 -0.08
C SER A 335 14.25 -15.38 -1.05
N ARG A 336 15.49 -15.84 -1.28
CA ARG A 336 16.40 -15.24 -2.27
C ARG A 336 16.56 -16.19 -3.42
N PHE A 337 16.24 -15.71 -4.60
CA PHE A 337 16.68 -16.31 -5.85
C PHE A 337 18.00 -15.66 -6.26
N ALA A 338 18.86 -16.38 -6.99
CA ALA A 338 20.09 -15.78 -7.50
C ALA A 338 19.75 -14.49 -8.27
N PRO A 339 20.50 -13.39 -8.05
CA PRO A 339 20.18 -12.15 -8.75
C PRO A 339 20.28 -12.38 -10.26
N PRO A 340 19.28 -11.94 -11.02
CA PRO A 340 19.33 -12.01 -12.48
C PRO A 340 20.55 -11.23 -12.98
N GLN A 341 21.18 -11.73 -14.06
CA GLN A 341 22.29 -11.03 -14.69
C GLN A 341 21.85 -9.64 -15.21
N PRO A 342 22.74 -8.65 -15.31
CA PRO A 342 22.41 -7.32 -15.81
C PRO A 342 21.68 -7.31 -17.16
N GLU A 343 21.96 -8.29 -18.02
CA GLU A 343 21.28 -8.49 -19.30
C GLU A 343 19.79 -8.79 -19.12
N TYR A 344 19.41 -9.51 -18.07
CA TYR A 344 18.02 -9.78 -17.74
C TYR A 344 17.25 -8.49 -17.47
N TYR A 345 17.80 -7.58 -16.67
CA TYR A 345 17.16 -6.28 -16.40
C TYR A 345 17.02 -5.44 -17.67
N ARG A 346 18.01 -5.49 -18.57
CA ARG A 346 17.94 -4.78 -19.85
C ARG A 346 16.87 -5.37 -20.76
N ALA A 347 16.83 -6.69 -20.90
CA ALA A 347 15.79 -7.37 -21.67
C ALA A 347 14.41 -7.09 -21.11
N ARG A 348 14.23 -7.18 -19.80
CA ARG A 348 12.97 -6.90 -19.13
C ARG A 348 12.54 -5.43 -19.26
N LEU A 349 13.48 -4.50 -19.14
CA LEU A 349 13.20 -3.07 -19.35
C LEU A 349 12.82 -2.78 -20.81
N ALA A 350 13.39 -3.51 -21.75
CA ALA A 350 13.03 -3.45 -23.16
C ALA A 350 11.63 -4.06 -23.40
N GLU A 351 11.34 -5.22 -22.80
CA GLU A 351 10.02 -5.88 -22.89
C GLU A 351 8.91 -5.07 -22.23
N MET A 352 9.17 -4.48 -21.07
CA MET A 352 8.22 -3.61 -20.37
C MET A 352 8.08 -2.23 -21.05
N GLY A 353 8.83 -2.00 -22.12
CA GLY A 353 8.63 -0.89 -23.04
C GLY A 353 8.81 0.48 -22.40
N ARG A 354 9.89 0.72 -21.66
CA ARG A 354 10.24 2.09 -21.31
C ARG A 354 10.24 2.94 -22.58
N GLY A 355 9.19 3.74 -22.75
CA GLY A 355 8.96 4.57 -23.93
C GLY A 355 8.27 3.88 -25.11
N ASN A 356 7.83 2.63 -25.00
CA ASN A 356 7.09 1.93 -26.04
C ASN A 356 5.61 1.76 -25.65
N ALA A 357 4.77 2.65 -26.16
CA ALA A 357 3.33 2.69 -25.92
C ALA A 357 2.60 1.43 -26.40
N GLU A 358 3.18 0.65 -27.30
CA GLU A 358 2.56 -0.57 -27.84
C GLU A 358 2.74 -1.74 -26.89
N VAL A 359 3.91 -1.92 -26.30
CA VAL A 359 4.16 -2.92 -25.25
C VAL A 359 3.37 -2.60 -23.98
N ALA A 360 3.30 -1.33 -23.59
CA ALA A 360 2.47 -0.91 -22.46
C ALA A 360 0.99 -1.23 -22.71
N ARG A 361 0.47 -0.99 -23.93
CA ARG A 361 -0.90 -1.35 -24.31
C ARG A 361 -1.14 -2.86 -24.30
N ALA A 362 -0.19 -3.65 -24.78
CA ALA A 362 -0.27 -5.11 -24.76
C ALA A 362 -0.35 -5.62 -23.32
N LEU A 363 0.55 -5.17 -22.43
CA LEU A 363 0.56 -5.53 -20.99
C LEU A 363 -0.77 -5.17 -20.30
N LEU A 364 -1.36 -4.02 -20.61
CA LEU A 364 -2.66 -3.60 -20.07
C LEU A 364 -3.83 -4.48 -20.54
N SER A 365 -3.68 -5.15 -21.67
CA SER A 365 -4.76 -5.96 -22.29
C SER A 365 -4.73 -7.42 -21.85
N GLU A 366 -3.67 -7.87 -21.20
CA GLU A 366 -3.52 -9.28 -20.85
C GLU A 366 -3.99 -9.60 -19.43
N PRO A 367 -4.50 -10.82 -19.22
CA PRO A 367 -4.80 -11.29 -17.88
C PRO A 367 -3.52 -11.43 -17.06
N PRO A 368 -3.59 -11.25 -15.72
CA PRO A 368 -2.42 -11.31 -14.83
C PRO A 368 -1.60 -12.59 -14.98
N GLU A 369 -2.24 -13.72 -15.20
CA GLU A 369 -1.60 -15.03 -15.39
C GLU A 369 -0.72 -15.07 -16.64
N ALA A 370 -1.16 -14.42 -17.73
CA ALA A 370 -0.38 -14.35 -18.98
C ALA A 370 0.82 -13.40 -18.83
N ILE A 371 0.64 -12.26 -18.16
CA ILE A 371 1.72 -11.33 -17.82
C ILE A 371 2.76 -12.08 -16.97
N PHE A 372 2.28 -12.77 -15.95
CA PHE A 372 3.12 -13.56 -15.05
C PHE A 372 3.84 -14.68 -15.81
N GLY A 373 3.14 -15.46 -16.62
CA GLY A 373 3.73 -16.52 -17.43
C GLY A 373 4.85 -16.01 -18.36
N ARG A 374 4.70 -14.81 -18.94
CA ARG A 374 5.76 -14.19 -19.77
C ARG A 374 6.93 -13.67 -18.94
N LEU A 375 6.64 -13.03 -17.82
CA LEU A 375 7.69 -12.58 -16.90
C LEU A 375 8.48 -13.78 -16.41
N LEU A 376 7.81 -14.88 -16.14
CA LEU A 376 8.41 -16.14 -15.74
C LEU A 376 9.21 -16.79 -16.87
N ALA A 377 8.69 -16.83 -18.10
CA ALA A 377 9.41 -17.34 -19.26
C ALA A 377 10.68 -16.52 -19.56
N ALA A 378 10.61 -15.18 -19.42
CA ALA A 378 11.78 -14.32 -19.52
C ALA A 378 12.78 -14.57 -18.38
N PHE A 379 12.30 -14.82 -17.16
CA PHE A 379 13.12 -15.29 -16.03
C PHE A 379 13.84 -16.59 -16.37
N ARG A 380 13.16 -17.55 -16.96
CA ARG A 380 13.63 -18.88 -17.27
C ARG A 380 14.75 -18.88 -18.32
N SER A 381 14.62 -18.02 -19.34
CA SER A 381 15.58 -18.01 -20.46
C SER A 381 16.95 -17.41 -20.12
N THR A 382 17.12 -16.77 -18.97
CA THR A 382 18.31 -15.97 -18.66
C THR A 382 19.10 -16.44 -17.43
N LEU A 383 18.65 -17.49 -16.71
CA LEU A 383 19.27 -17.88 -15.44
C LEU A 383 19.84 -19.31 -15.40
N PRO A 384 21.14 -19.44 -15.11
CA PRO A 384 21.61 -20.61 -14.37
C PRO A 384 21.25 -20.39 -12.88
N PHE A 385 20.22 -21.09 -12.40
CA PHE A 385 19.86 -21.08 -10.98
C PHE A 385 20.95 -21.74 -10.14
N THR A 386 21.82 -20.93 -9.57
CA THR A 386 22.79 -21.37 -8.56
C THR A 386 22.51 -20.59 -7.28
N GLY A 387 21.86 -21.21 -6.32
CA GLY A 387 21.64 -20.59 -5.02
C GLY A 387 20.27 -20.94 -4.42
N ARG A 388 20.10 -22.21 -4.08
CA ARG A 388 18.96 -22.68 -3.27
C ARG A 388 19.33 -22.48 -1.80
N GLY A 389 19.08 -21.29 -1.25
CA GLY A 389 19.13 -21.10 0.19
C GLY A 389 17.78 -21.49 0.82
N GLU A 390 17.80 -22.11 2.00
CA GLU A 390 16.59 -22.25 2.80
C GLU A 390 16.01 -20.83 3.07
N PRO A 391 14.67 -20.66 3.07
CA PRO A 391 14.05 -19.39 3.38
C PRO A 391 14.48 -18.91 4.77
N LYS A 392 14.83 -17.64 4.88
CA LYS A 392 15.10 -17.04 6.18
C LYS A 392 13.77 -16.72 6.86
N LEU A 393 13.61 -17.19 8.08
CA LEU A 393 12.45 -16.87 8.93
C LEU A 393 12.91 -15.97 10.08
N ALA A 394 12.16 -14.91 10.35
CA ALA A 394 12.33 -14.08 11.51
C ALA A 394 10.96 -13.84 12.16
N LEU A 395 10.88 -14.01 13.48
CA LEU A 395 9.71 -13.66 14.27
C LEU A 395 9.98 -12.35 15.01
N GLU A 396 9.08 -11.40 14.83
CA GLU A 396 9.11 -10.11 15.51
C GLU A 396 7.82 -9.89 16.29
N ARG A 397 7.89 -9.22 17.43
CA ARG A 397 6.71 -8.79 18.17
C ARG A 397 6.61 -7.27 18.16
N TRP A 398 5.45 -6.78 17.77
CA TRP A 398 5.16 -5.35 17.69
C TRP A 398 4.82 -4.79 19.07
N GLY A 399 5.57 -3.80 19.50
CA GLY A 399 5.33 -3.10 20.77
C GLY A 399 4.33 -1.95 20.64
N VAL A 400 3.82 -1.47 21.75
CA VAL A 400 2.82 -0.37 21.82
C VAL A 400 3.39 0.95 21.24
N GLY A 401 4.68 1.20 21.37
CA GLY A 401 5.35 2.44 20.95
C GLY A 401 5.82 2.50 19.49
N GLY A 402 5.31 1.66 18.60
CA GLY A 402 5.66 1.71 17.16
C GLY A 402 6.88 0.86 16.76
N GLY A 403 7.64 0.32 17.71
CA GLY A 403 8.78 -0.56 17.43
C GLY A 403 8.39 -2.02 17.28
N SER A 404 9.30 -2.81 16.72
CA SER A 404 9.26 -4.28 16.77
C SER A 404 10.53 -4.83 17.42
N VAL A 405 10.43 -5.97 18.08
CA VAL A 405 11.55 -6.66 18.71
C VAL A 405 11.63 -8.10 18.19
N PRO A 406 12.84 -8.62 17.89
CA PRO A 406 13.03 -10.01 17.56
C PRO A 406 12.58 -10.92 18.71
N VAL A 407 11.92 -12.02 18.37
CA VAL A 407 11.45 -13.04 19.33
C VAL A 407 12.02 -14.39 18.96
N SER A 408 12.57 -15.09 19.94
CA SER A 408 13.02 -16.48 19.77
C SER A 408 11.97 -17.43 20.37
N ASP A 409 11.01 -17.82 19.54
CA ASP A 409 9.97 -18.79 19.89
C ASP A 409 9.77 -19.76 18.72
N PRO A 410 10.46 -20.93 18.72
CA PRO A 410 10.38 -21.90 17.63
C PRO A 410 8.96 -22.45 17.42
N ARG A 411 8.14 -22.59 18.48
CA ARG A 411 6.76 -23.10 18.37
C ARG A 411 5.89 -22.11 17.65
N ARG A 412 5.95 -20.83 18.06
CA ARG A 412 5.19 -19.75 17.43
C ARG A 412 5.66 -19.51 15.99
N THR A 413 6.96 -19.56 15.73
CA THR A 413 7.52 -19.48 14.37
C THR A 413 6.95 -20.59 13.48
N ALA A 414 6.94 -21.84 13.93
CA ALA A 414 6.40 -22.96 13.17
C ALA A 414 4.88 -22.88 12.96
N GLU A 415 4.15 -22.38 13.94
CA GLU A 415 2.70 -22.14 13.84
C GLU A 415 2.41 -21.08 12.76
N LEU A 416 3.06 -19.93 12.82
CA LEU A 416 2.87 -18.85 11.86
C LEU A 416 3.36 -19.24 10.46
N ALA A 417 4.42 -20.04 10.33
CA ALA A 417 4.88 -20.55 9.05
C ALA A 417 3.84 -21.47 8.38
N ARG A 418 3.15 -22.30 9.16
CA ARG A 418 2.02 -23.13 8.66
C ARG A 418 0.85 -22.25 8.26
N LEU A 419 0.51 -21.25 9.07
CA LEU A 419 -0.56 -20.31 8.79
C LEU A 419 -0.25 -19.48 7.54
N LEU A 420 0.99 -19.04 7.35
CA LEU A 420 1.44 -18.36 6.13
C LEU A 420 1.18 -19.24 4.90
N THR A 421 1.56 -20.51 4.94
CA THR A 421 1.32 -21.46 3.85
C THR A 421 -0.18 -21.66 3.59
N GLN A 422 -0.98 -21.76 4.64
CA GLN A 422 -2.44 -21.86 4.52
C GLN A 422 -3.01 -20.60 3.84
N ARG A 423 -2.64 -19.40 4.30
CA ARG A 423 -3.11 -18.13 3.73
C ARG A 423 -2.64 -17.93 2.30
N TRP A 424 -1.47 -18.42 1.97
CA TRP A 424 -0.97 -18.41 0.59
C TRP A 424 -1.84 -19.29 -0.31
N ASN A 425 -2.18 -20.50 0.15
CA ASN A 425 -2.93 -21.48 -0.64
C ASN A 425 -4.44 -21.20 -0.73
N GLU A 426 -5.00 -20.28 0.07
CA GLU A 426 -6.43 -19.95 0.01
C GLU A 426 -6.93 -19.54 -1.38
N PHE A 427 -6.03 -19.10 -2.26
CA PHE A 427 -6.37 -18.55 -3.57
C PHE A 427 -5.66 -19.25 -4.73
N LEU A 428 -4.96 -20.35 -4.45
CA LEU A 428 -4.25 -21.13 -5.46
C LEU A 428 -4.87 -22.52 -5.58
N PRO A 429 -5.01 -23.07 -6.80
CA PRO A 429 -5.39 -24.45 -6.97
C PRO A 429 -4.23 -25.38 -6.59
N GLY A 430 -4.31 -26.01 -5.43
CA GLY A 430 -3.29 -26.93 -4.93
C GLY A 430 -2.58 -26.44 -3.66
N GLU A 431 -2.08 -27.38 -2.84
CA GLU A 431 -1.30 -27.06 -1.64
C GLU A 431 0.16 -26.83 -2.03
N THR A 432 0.50 -25.59 -2.41
CA THR A 432 1.88 -25.20 -2.70
C THR A 432 2.37 -24.13 -1.73
N THR A 433 3.67 -24.06 -1.49
CA THR A 433 4.28 -22.89 -0.89
C THR A 433 4.77 -21.95 -1.99
N PRO A 434 4.93 -20.63 -1.74
CA PRO A 434 5.51 -19.73 -2.72
C PRO A 434 6.82 -20.24 -3.31
N GLU A 435 7.62 -20.93 -2.47
CA GLU A 435 8.88 -21.54 -2.89
C GLU A 435 8.68 -22.86 -3.61
N ALA A 436 7.67 -23.66 -3.27
CA ALA A 436 7.36 -24.91 -3.97
C ALA A 436 6.85 -24.61 -5.38
N GLU A 437 5.98 -23.64 -5.55
CA GLU A 437 5.58 -23.16 -6.88
C GLU A 437 6.77 -22.64 -7.66
N ALA A 438 7.57 -21.78 -7.07
CA ALA A 438 8.81 -21.34 -7.71
C ALA A 438 9.71 -22.54 -8.07
N ARG A 439 9.83 -23.56 -7.20
CA ARG A 439 10.61 -24.78 -7.48
C ARG A 439 10.00 -25.63 -8.59
N GLU A 440 8.70 -25.87 -8.59
CA GLU A 440 8.03 -26.63 -9.65
C GLU A 440 8.21 -25.94 -11.02
N TRP A 441 8.09 -24.64 -11.04
CA TRP A 441 8.30 -23.87 -12.25
C TRP A 441 9.74 -23.92 -12.73
N TYR A 442 10.70 -24.01 -11.81
CA TYR A 442 12.13 -24.14 -12.15
C TYR A 442 12.55 -25.57 -12.48
N THR A 443 11.89 -26.60 -11.95
CA THR A 443 12.23 -28.01 -12.24
C THR A 443 11.54 -28.54 -13.49
N ALA A 444 10.37 -28.05 -13.85
CA ALA A 444 9.65 -28.47 -15.04
C ALA A 444 10.36 -28.13 -16.37
N GLU A 445 11.42 -27.29 -16.35
CA GLU A 445 12.19 -26.91 -17.53
C GLU A 445 13.61 -27.45 -17.58
N LEU A 446 14.05 -28.20 -16.58
CA LEU A 446 15.32 -28.88 -16.60
C LEU A 446 15.23 -30.33 -17.16
N HIS A 447 14.02 -30.72 -17.57
CA HIS A 447 13.71 -31.98 -18.25
C HIS A 447 12.99 -31.71 -19.58
#